data_d5593f96a28f55595bce0f26cfd4f3dc
#
_entry.id   d5593f96a28f55595bce0f26cfd4f3dc
#
_cell.length_a   1.000
_cell.length_b   1.000
_cell.length_c   1.000
_cell.angle_alpha   90.00
_cell.angle_beta   90.00
_cell.angle_gamma   90.00
#
_symmetry.space_group_name_H-M   'P 1'
#
loop_
_entity.id
_entity.type
_entity.pdbx_description
1 polymer ?
#
loop_
_entity_poly.entity_id
_entity_poly.type
_entity_poly.pdbx_seq_one_letter_code
_entity_poly.pdbx_strand_id
1 'polypeptide(L)'
;MSNTVHVIVRSPRVAKPKEFTFPSDEKVGAAASQAGEAFGYPKGLNLTFENEKEQVLNRDQTLAQAGVDNGDKLELVDTGGGV
;
A
#
# COMPACT_ATOMS: atom_id res chain seq x y z
N MET A 1 7.43 17.97 -13.28
CA MET A 1 6.33 17.61 -12.37
C MET A 1 6.59 16.25 -11.75
N SER A 2 6.33 16.14 -10.48
CA SER A 2 6.54 14.89 -9.79
C SER A 2 5.37 13.95 -10.04
N ASN A 3 5.67 12.73 -10.52
CA ASN A 3 4.67 11.69 -10.68
C ASN A 3 4.79 10.65 -9.58
N THR A 4 5.24 11.09 -8.42
CA THR A 4 5.39 10.21 -7.27
C THR A 4 4.47 10.64 -6.15
N VAL A 5 4.16 9.70 -5.27
CA VAL A 5 3.38 9.96 -4.07
C VAL A 5 4.13 9.39 -2.87
N HIS A 6 4.21 10.21 -1.82
CA HIS A 6 4.86 9.81 -0.56
C HIS A 6 3.79 9.41 0.42
N VAL A 7 3.90 8.19 0.96
CA VAL A 7 2.91 7.65 1.89
C VAL A 7 3.58 7.06 3.12
N ILE A 8 2.82 7.00 4.20
CA ILE A 8 3.25 6.38 5.44
C ILE A 8 2.43 5.11 5.60
N VAL A 9 3.11 3.96 5.60
CA VAL A 9 2.43 2.66 5.63
C VAL A 9 2.62 2.02 7.00
N ARG A 10 1.53 1.55 7.58
CA ARG A 10 1.51 0.81 8.83
C ARG A 10 1.21 -0.64 8.55
N SER A 11 1.79 -1.51 9.36
CA SER A 11 1.50 -2.94 9.31
C SER A 11 1.04 -3.39 10.69
N PRO A 12 -0.01 -4.21 10.81
CA PRO A 12 -0.41 -4.74 12.11
C PRO A 12 0.63 -5.68 12.72
N ARG A 13 1.60 -6.14 11.92
CA ARG A 13 2.65 -7.04 12.40
C ARG A 13 3.87 -6.33 12.94
N VAL A 14 3.99 -5.03 12.69
CA VAL A 14 5.18 -4.26 13.03
C VAL A 14 4.75 -2.99 13.74
N ALA A 15 5.41 -2.68 14.86
CA ALA A 15 4.98 -1.56 15.69
C ALA A 15 5.22 -0.20 15.03
N LYS A 16 6.25 -0.08 14.18
CA LYS A 16 6.62 1.22 13.61
C LYS A 16 6.20 1.31 12.15
N PRO A 17 5.59 2.42 11.75
CA PRO A 17 5.28 2.63 10.34
C PRO A 17 6.55 2.88 9.54
N LYS A 18 6.44 2.69 8.23
CA LYS A 18 7.53 2.99 7.30
C LYS A 18 7.02 3.95 6.24
N GLU A 19 7.92 4.81 5.77
CA GLU A 19 7.60 5.76 4.71
C GLU A 19 8.06 5.21 3.37
N PHE A 20 7.25 5.41 2.37
CA PHE A 20 7.54 4.96 1.01
C PHE A 20 7.24 6.08 0.03
N THR A 21 7.96 6.07 -1.08
CA THR A 21 7.65 6.92 -2.23
C THR A 21 7.45 6.00 -3.42
N PHE A 22 6.28 6.07 -4.02
CA PHE A 22 5.92 5.24 -5.17
C PHE A 22 5.57 6.11 -6.36
N PRO A 23 5.76 5.62 -7.59
CA PRO A 23 5.16 6.28 -8.74
C PRO A 23 3.65 6.34 -8.57
N SER A 24 3.04 7.47 -8.90
CA SER A 24 1.60 7.61 -8.73
C SER A 24 0.80 6.74 -9.70
N ASP A 25 1.42 6.30 -10.79
CA ASP A 25 0.80 5.39 -11.75
C ASP A 25 1.10 3.92 -11.43
N GLU A 26 1.76 3.64 -10.32
CA GLU A 26 1.97 2.26 -9.88
C GLU A 26 0.65 1.70 -9.34
N LYS A 27 0.39 0.42 -9.61
CA LYS A 27 -0.81 -0.21 -9.10
C LYS A 27 -0.74 -0.40 -7.60
N VAL A 28 -1.88 -0.27 -6.94
CA VAL A 28 -1.98 -0.44 -5.50
C VAL A 28 -1.41 -1.78 -5.06
N GLY A 29 -1.75 -2.86 -5.78
CA GLY A 29 -1.24 -4.19 -5.44
C GLY A 29 0.27 -4.29 -5.53
N ALA A 30 0.88 -3.65 -6.54
CA ALA A 30 2.33 -3.67 -6.68
C ALA A 30 3.00 -2.89 -5.55
N ALA A 31 2.46 -1.72 -5.22
CA ALA A 31 2.99 -0.91 -4.12
C ALA A 31 2.85 -1.64 -2.79
N ALA A 32 1.69 -2.28 -2.56
CA ALA A 32 1.47 -3.03 -1.33
C ALA A 32 2.43 -4.21 -1.23
N SER A 33 2.73 -4.88 -2.34
CA SER A 33 3.69 -5.98 -2.33
C SER A 33 5.09 -5.50 -1.96
N GLN A 34 5.50 -4.35 -2.49
CA GLN A 34 6.79 -3.77 -2.14
C GLN A 34 6.85 -3.40 -0.65
N ALA A 35 5.78 -2.82 -0.13
CA ALA A 35 5.69 -2.50 1.28
C ALA A 35 5.75 -3.77 2.12
N GLY A 36 5.07 -4.82 1.67
CA GLY A 36 5.09 -6.11 2.36
C GLY A 36 6.49 -6.68 2.45
N GLU A 37 7.27 -6.60 1.38
CA GLU A 37 8.64 -7.07 1.42
C GLU A 37 9.46 -6.29 2.45
N ALA A 38 9.26 -4.98 2.52
CA ALA A 38 9.98 -4.15 3.48
C ALA A 38 9.61 -4.48 4.93
N PHE A 39 8.39 -4.94 5.15
CA PHE A 39 7.92 -5.35 6.48
C PHE A 39 8.19 -6.83 6.77
N GLY A 40 8.77 -7.56 5.83
CA GLY A 40 9.11 -8.97 6.05
C GLY A 40 7.96 -9.94 5.83
N TYR A 41 6.95 -9.56 5.10
CA TYR A 41 5.84 -10.47 4.79
C TYR A 41 6.30 -11.56 3.82
N PRO A 42 5.74 -12.76 3.92
CA PRO A 42 6.07 -13.82 2.96
C PRO A 42 5.53 -13.45 1.57
N LYS A 43 6.15 -14.02 0.55
CA LYS A 43 5.71 -13.85 -0.82
C LYS A 43 4.42 -14.62 -1.07
N GLY A 44 3.68 -14.20 -2.07
CA GLY A 44 2.47 -14.89 -2.48
C GLY A 44 1.19 -14.44 -1.82
N LEU A 45 1.28 -13.43 -0.95
CA LEU A 45 0.09 -12.85 -0.34
C LEU A 45 -0.55 -11.83 -1.26
N ASN A 46 -1.87 -11.71 -1.19
CA ASN A 46 -2.61 -10.66 -1.89
C ASN A 46 -2.74 -9.45 -0.99
N LEU A 47 -1.73 -8.60 -1.04
CA LEU A 47 -1.69 -7.42 -0.20
C LEU A 47 -2.30 -6.22 -0.91
N THR A 48 -2.94 -5.36 -0.14
CA THR A 48 -3.42 -4.09 -0.61
C THR A 48 -3.28 -3.09 0.54
N PHE A 49 -3.77 -1.87 0.30
CA PHE A 49 -3.76 -0.83 1.33
C PHE A 49 -5.18 -0.51 1.75
N GLU A 50 -5.34 -0.14 3.00
CA GLU A 50 -6.56 0.44 3.53
C GLU A 50 -6.28 1.89 3.87
N ASN A 51 -7.17 2.80 3.49
CA ASN A 51 -6.97 4.23 3.75
C ASN A 51 -7.47 4.61 5.14
N GLU A 52 -7.34 5.91 5.49
CA GLU A 52 -7.73 6.39 6.81
C GLU A 52 -9.25 6.33 7.03
N LYS A 53 -10.01 6.19 5.96
CA LYS A 53 -11.47 6.04 6.04
C LYS A 53 -11.90 4.58 6.13
N GLU A 54 -10.95 3.70 6.37
CA GLU A 54 -11.16 2.25 6.50
C GLU A 54 -11.69 1.63 5.21
N GLN A 55 -11.33 2.22 4.07
CA GLN A 55 -11.68 1.68 2.76
C GLN A 55 -10.51 0.89 2.22
N VAL A 56 -10.77 -0.34 1.82
CA VAL A 56 -9.76 -1.20 1.20
C VAL A 56 -9.65 -0.80 -0.26
N LEU A 57 -8.45 -0.47 -0.69
CA LEU A 57 -8.22 0.02 -2.04
C LEU A 57 -8.18 -1.13 -3.03
N ASN A 58 -8.62 -0.86 -4.26
CA ASN A 58 -8.62 -1.85 -5.33
C ASN A 58 -7.19 -2.04 -5.84
N ARG A 59 -6.69 -3.28 -5.77
CA ARG A 59 -5.32 -3.60 -6.17
C ARG A 59 -5.02 -3.30 -7.64
N ASP A 60 -6.04 -3.32 -8.49
CA ASP A 60 -5.86 -3.13 -9.92
C ASP A 60 -5.87 -1.67 -10.35
N GLN A 61 -6.20 -0.77 -9.44
CA GLN A 61 -6.14 0.66 -9.70
C GLN A 61 -4.74 1.18 -9.42
N THR A 62 -4.36 2.26 -10.09
CA THR A 62 -3.13 2.97 -9.74
C THR A 62 -3.36 3.72 -8.43
N LEU A 63 -2.27 4.13 -7.79
CA LEU A 63 -2.38 4.92 -6.57
C LEU A 63 -3.16 6.21 -6.82
N ALA A 64 -2.93 6.85 -7.96
CA ALA A 64 -3.66 8.06 -8.34
C ALA A 64 -5.15 7.78 -8.51
N GLN A 65 -5.50 6.69 -9.17
CA GLN A 65 -6.91 6.32 -9.38
C GLN A 65 -7.60 5.99 -8.07
N ALA A 66 -6.86 5.43 -7.12
CA ALA A 66 -7.40 5.11 -5.81
C ALA A 66 -7.49 6.32 -4.88
N GLY A 67 -7.03 7.50 -5.35
CA GLY A 67 -7.13 8.71 -4.56
C GLY A 67 -6.04 8.89 -3.52
N VAL A 68 -4.92 8.22 -3.69
CA VAL A 68 -3.80 8.32 -2.74
C VAL A 68 -3.02 9.59 -3.02
N ASP A 69 -2.82 10.40 -1.98
CA ASP A 69 -2.11 11.68 -2.07
C ASP A 69 -0.87 11.66 -1.17
N ASN A 70 -0.01 12.65 -1.40
CA ASN A 70 1.18 12.83 -0.57
C ASN A 70 0.79 12.99 0.91
N GLY A 71 1.50 12.28 1.76
CA GLY A 71 1.28 12.35 3.19
C GLY A 71 0.19 11.42 3.71
N ASP A 72 -0.47 10.69 2.83
CA ASP A 72 -1.51 9.78 3.25
C ASP A 72 -0.94 8.66 4.12
N LYS A 73 -1.73 8.28 5.10
CA LYS A 73 -1.43 7.14 5.96
C LYS A 73 -2.24 5.96 5.50
N LEU A 74 -1.55 4.88 5.19
CA LEU A 74 -2.17 3.67 4.69
C LEU A 74 -1.84 2.51 5.61
N GLU A 75 -2.73 1.54 5.69
CA GLU A 75 -2.46 0.32 6.43
C GLU A 75 -2.32 -0.83 5.43
N LEU A 76 -1.29 -1.64 5.65
CA LEU A 76 -1.06 -2.81 4.80
C LEU A 76 -2.00 -3.92 5.27
N VAL A 77 -2.80 -4.44 4.35
CA VAL A 77 -3.76 -5.49 4.68
C VAL A 77 -3.58 -6.67 3.73
N ASP A 78 -3.77 -7.86 4.28
CA ASP A 78 -3.76 -9.10 3.53
C ASP A 78 -5.22 -9.45 3.26
N THR A 79 -5.60 -9.45 1.99
CA THR A 79 -6.98 -9.73 1.62
C THR A 79 -7.34 -11.21 1.69
N GLY A 80 -6.37 -12.06 1.99
CA GLY A 80 -6.64 -13.48 2.16
C GLY A 80 -6.98 -14.23 0.88
N GLY A 81 -6.78 -13.61 -0.25
CA GLY A 81 -7.19 -14.18 -1.53
C GLY A 81 -6.24 -15.19 -2.10
N GLY A 82 -5.38 -15.76 -1.33
CA GLY A 82 -4.34 -16.65 -1.83
C GLY A 82 -4.71 -18.12 -1.90
N VAL A 83 -5.95 -18.41 -1.86
CA VAL A 83 -6.37 -19.81 -1.86
C VAL A 83 -6.49 -20.31 -3.28
#